data_5149b19ffa2f3837f7e15e39a1cb7e20
#
_entry.id   5149b19ffa2f3837f7e15e39a1cb7e20
#
_cell.length_a   1.000
_cell.length_b   1.000
_cell.length_c   1.000
_cell.angle_alpha   90.00
_cell.angle_beta   90.00
_cell.angle_gamma   90.00
#
_symmetry.space_group_name_H-M   'P 1'
#
loop_
_entity.id
_entity.type
_entity.pdbx_description
1 polymer ?
#
loop_
_entity_poly.entity_id
_entity_poly.type
_entity_poly.pdbx_seq_one_letter_code
_entity_poly.pdbx_strand_id
1 'polypeptide(L)'
;MASVHFICGTQDIHRELESDLSGFLGTDDTILYSSCFDANGGVFETLLTAEDAVISDALNHASIIDGIRLCKAKRFRYRNRDMADLAAQLEAATAAGARHKLIVTDGVFSMDGFIAPLREICDRADRHDALVMVDDSHAVGFMGATGRGTPEHAGVSDRIDLNSGTLGKALGGASGGYVSGRSEIVQLLRQRSRPYLFSNTLAPVIAATSREVLR
;
A
#
# COMPACT_ATOMS: atom_id res chain seq x y z
N MET A 1 16.66 20.27 -6.35
CA MET A 1 16.77 20.07 -7.81
C MET A 1 15.58 19.21 -8.24
N ALA A 2 14.84 19.61 -9.26
CA ALA A 2 13.68 18.85 -9.73
C ALA A 2 14.14 17.84 -10.79
N SER A 3 13.86 16.56 -10.58
CA SER A 3 14.15 15.48 -11.52
C SER A 3 13.38 14.21 -11.15
N VAL A 4 13.42 13.21 -11.99
CA VAL A 4 12.95 11.88 -11.69
C VAL A 4 13.91 11.15 -10.74
N HIS A 5 13.41 10.18 -10.00
CA HIS A 5 14.18 9.53 -8.92
C HIS A 5 15.50 8.93 -9.38
N PHE A 6 15.50 8.17 -10.48
CA PHE A 6 16.70 7.41 -10.88
C PHE A 6 17.78 8.24 -11.59
N ILE A 7 17.50 9.48 -12.01
CA ILE A 7 18.53 10.36 -12.61
C ILE A 7 19.25 11.15 -11.52
N CYS A 8 18.57 12.09 -10.88
CA CYS A 8 19.15 12.92 -9.81
C CYS A 8 18.10 13.53 -8.86
N GLY A 9 16.86 13.02 -8.88
CA GLY A 9 15.77 13.57 -8.07
C GLY A 9 15.85 13.14 -6.61
N THR A 10 16.31 11.92 -6.33
CA THR A 10 16.45 11.41 -4.97
C THR A 10 17.60 12.12 -4.25
N GLN A 11 17.32 12.69 -3.08
CA GLN A 11 18.25 13.37 -2.19
C GLN A 11 18.27 12.68 -0.83
N ASP A 12 19.24 13.00 0.02
CA ASP A 12 19.38 12.43 1.37
C ASP A 12 18.09 12.57 2.18
N ILE A 13 17.43 13.73 2.11
CA ILE A 13 16.17 13.98 2.83
C ILE A 13 15.04 13.02 2.45
N HIS A 14 15.02 12.50 1.22
CA HIS A 14 14.04 11.48 0.83
C HIS A 14 14.35 10.14 1.50
N ARG A 15 15.64 9.76 1.54
CA ARG A 15 16.09 8.53 2.22
C ARG A 15 15.84 8.59 3.73
N GLU A 16 16.07 9.76 4.31
CA GLU A 16 15.79 10.00 5.72
C GLU A 16 14.28 9.88 6.01
N LEU A 17 13.41 10.44 5.15
CA LEU A 17 11.96 10.29 5.29
C LEU A 17 11.51 8.83 5.10
N GLU A 18 12.08 8.09 4.15
CA GLU A 18 11.81 6.67 3.97
C GLU A 18 12.18 5.87 5.23
N SER A 19 13.31 6.16 5.84
CA SER A 19 13.75 5.55 7.10
C SER A 19 12.84 5.93 8.28
N ASP A 20 12.47 7.21 8.38
CA ASP A 20 11.58 7.70 9.44
C ASP A 20 10.19 7.02 9.34
N LEU A 21 9.64 6.88 8.12
CA LEU A 21 8.38 6.18 7.88
C LEU A 21 8.46 4.69 8.21
N SER A 22 9.53 4.00 7.81
CA SER A 22 9.75 2.59 8.14
C SER A 22 9.81 2.39 9.66
N GLY A 23 10.55 3.24 10.36
CA GLY A 23 10.63 3.22 11.83
C GLY A 23 9.27 3.50 12.50
N PHE A 24 8.52 4.48 11.99
CA PHE A 24 7.19 4.80 12.50
C PHE A 24 6.20 3.67 12.28
N LEU A 25 6.15 3.07 11.09
CA LEU A 25 5.22 2.00 10.75
C LEU A 25 5.64 0.62 11.27
N GLY A 26 6.92 0.46 11.62
CA GLY A 26 7.50 -0.82 12.05
C GLY A 26 7.68 -1.80 10.89
N THR A 27 8.07 -1.31 9.71
CA THR A 27 8.28 -2.09 8.49
C THR A 27 9.77 -2.13 8.11
N ASP A 28 10.14 -3.00 7.16
CA ASP A 28 11.55 -3.18 6.76
C ASP A 28 12.06 -2.00 5.92
N ASP A 29 11.28 -1.51 4.97
CA ASP A 29 11.67 -0.44 4.03
C ASP A 29 10.45 0.33 3.55
N THR A 30 10.68 1.53 3.03
CA THR A 30 9.66 2.43 2.47
C THR A 30 10.15 3.07 1.18
N ILE A 31 9.25 3.28 0.24
CA ILE A 31 9.49 3.99 -1.02
C ILE A 31 8.48 5.13 -1.17
N LEU A 32 8.97 6.31 -1.56
CA LEU A 32 8.16 7.51 -1.73
C LEU A 32 7.64 7.67 -3.17
N TYR A 33 6.46 8.26 -3.30
CA TYR A 33 5.82 8.63 -4.56
C TYR A 33 5.30 10.06 -4.49
N SER A 34 5.00 10.65 -5.66
CA SER A 34 4.40 12.00 -5.77
C SER A 34 3.03 12.08 -5.09
N SER A 35 2.31 10.97 -5.04
CA SER A 35 1.01 10.81 -4.38
C SER A 35 0.74 9.36 -4.01
N CYS A 36 -0.24 9.10 -3.12
CA CYS A 36 -0.70 7.73 -2.88
C CYS A 36 -1.43 7.14 -4.10
N PHE A 37 -2.00 7.99 -4.96
CA PHE A 37 -2.56 7.53 -6.23
C PHE A 37 -1.49 6.90 -7.12
N ASP A 38 -0.32 7.58 -7.25
CA ASP A 38 0.83 7.05 -7.99
C ASP A 38 1.42 5.80 -7.32
N ALA A 39 1.46 5.78 -5.99
CA ALA A 39 1.91 4.63 -5.22
C ALA A 39 1.07 3.38 -5.54
N ASN A 40 -0.24 3.47 -5.42
CA ASN A 40 -1.17 2.38 -5.74
C ASN A 40 -1.12 2.01 -7.23
N GLY A 41 -1.01 3.00 -8.12
CA GLY A 41 -0.82 2.77 -9.55
C GLY A 41 0.44 1.98 -9.90
N GLY A 42 1.49 2.14 -9.09
CA GLY A 42 2.79 1.51 -9.32
C GLY A 42 2.98 0.11 -8.72
N VAL A 43 2.10 -0.32 -7.79
CA VAL A 43 2.27 -1.58 -7.05
C VAL A 43 1.91 -2.79 -7.91
N PHE A 44 0.69 -2.85 -8.40
CA PHE A 44 0.12 -4.09 -8.96
C PHE A 44 0.82 -4.54 -10.24
N GLU A 45 1.06 -3.62 -11.19
CA GLU A 45 1.78 -3.92 -12.43
C GLU A 45 3.22 -4.37 -12.17
N THR A 46 3.84 -3.88 -11.10
CA THR A 46 5.22 -4.21 -10.76
C THR A 46 5.33 -5.58 -10.11
N LEU A 47 4.40 -5.92 -9.21
CA LEU A 47 4.47 -7.13 -8.38
C LEU A 47 3.83 -8.35 -9.05
N LEU A 48 2.76 -8.14 -9.84
CA LEU A 48 1.90 -9.21 -10.31
C LEU A 48 1.99 -9.39 -11.83
N THR A 49 1.94 -10.64 -12.26
CA THR A 49 1.93 -11.05 -13.66
C THR A 49 0.60 -11.72 -14.02
N ALA A 50 0.46 -12.18 -15.27
CA ALA A 50 -0.73 -12.93 -15.71
C ALA A 50 -0.91 -14.29 -15.01
N GLU A 51 0.13 -14.79 -14.34
CA GLU A 51 0.09 -16.04 -13.56
C GLU A 51 -0.44 -15.83 -12.14
N ASP A 52 -0.55 -14.58 -11.69
CA ASP A 52 -0.92 -14.21 -10.32
C ASP A 52 -2.38 -13.74 -10.25
N ALA A 53 -2.86 -13.52 -9.04
CA ALA A 53 -4.21 -13.00 -8.78
C ALA A 53 -4.20 -11.82 -7.81
N VAL A 54 -5.08 -10.85 -8.04
CA VAL A 54 -5.42 -9.80 -7.10
C VAL A 54 -6.86 -9.95 -6.65
N ILE A 55 -7.09 -9.92 -5.33
CA ILE A 55 -8.40 -10.07 -4.70
C ILE A 55 -8.72 -8.74 -3.99
N SER A 56 -9.61 -7.95 -4.58
CA SER A 56 -9.88 -6.56 -4.19
C SER A 56 -11.23 -6.42 -3.48
N ASP A 57 -11.27 -5.64 -2.40
CA ASP A 57 -12.54 -5.20 -1.81
C ASP A 57 -13.33 -4.36 -2.82
N ALA A 58 -14.66 -4.50 -2.80
CA ALA A 58 -15.56 -3.86 -3.76
C ALA A 58 -15.64 -2.34 -3.62
N LEU A 59 -15.32 -1.79 -2.45
CA LEU A 59 -15.36 -0.35 -2.16
C LEU A 59 -13.98 0.31 -2.11
N ASN A 60 -12.93 -0.39 -2.52
CA ASN A 60 -11.59 0.19 -2.57
C ASN A 60 -11.53 1.49 -3.37
N HIS A 61 -10.64 2.37 -2.95
CA HIS A 61 -10.39 3.66 -3.57
C HIS A 61 -10.07 3.55 -5.08
N ALA A 62 -10.42 4.58 -5.84
CA ALA A 62 -10.20 4.64 -7.30
C ALA A 62 -8.75 4.34 -7.71
N SER A 63 -7.76 4.79 -6.95
CA SER A 63 -6.34 4.53 -7.22
C SER A 63 -5.99 3.04 -7.22
N ILE A 64 -6.57 2.26 -6.30
CA ILE A 64 -6.41 0.80 -6.24
C ILE A 64 -7.09 0.17 -7.46
N ILE A 65 -8.32 0.59 -7.76
CA ILE A 65 -9.08 0.09 -8.92
C ILE A 65 -8.31 0.33 -10.22
N ASP A 66 -7.78 1.54 -10.40
CA ASP A 66 -7.04 1.90 -11.62
C ASP A 66 -5.67 1.22 -11.66
N GLY A 67 -4.96 1.10 -10.53
CA GLY A 67 -3.72 0.33 -10.44
C GLY A 67 -3.92 -1.15 -10.82
N ILE A 68 -5.01 -1.77 -10.35
CA ILE A 68 -5.38 -3.14 -10.74
C ILE A 68 -5.71 -3.23 -12.25
N ARG A 69 -6.33 -2.20 -12.84
CA ARG A 69 -6.61 -2.18 -14.28
C ARG A 69 -5.35 -2.16 -15.15
N LEU A 70 -4.26 -1.61 -14.65
CA LEU A 70 -2.98 -1.57 -15.36
C LEU A 70 -2.25 -2.92 -15.30
N CYS A 71 -2.50 -3.76 -14.32
CA CYS A 71 -1.82 -5.04 -14.20
C CYS A 71 -2.48 -6.15 -15.04
N LYS A 72 -1.71 -7.20 -15.33
CA LYS A 72 -2.14 -8.37 -16.11
C LYS A 72 -2.66 -9.52 -15.25
N ALA A 73 -2.62 -9.39 -13.92
CA ALA A 73 -3.07 -10.42 -13.00
C ALA A 73 -4.56 -10.74 -13.15
N LYS A 74 -4.95 -11.96 -12.81
CA LYS A 74 -6.34 -12.35 -12.70
C LYS A 74 -7.02 -11.55 -11.62
N ARG A 75 -8.21 -11.01 -11.88
CA ARG A 75 -8.90 -10.07 -11.00
C ARG A 75 -10.10 -10.73 -10.36
N PHE A 76 -10.12 -10.70 -9.02
CA PHE A 76 -11.23 -11.18 -8.21
C PHE A 76 -11.70 -10.02 -7.33
N ARG A 77 -12.99 -9.92 -7.10
CA ARG A 77 -13.59 -8.85 -6.30
C ARG A 77 -14.55 -9.45 -5.30
N TYR A 78 -14.37 -9.11 -4.02
CA TYR A 78 -15.28 -9.54 -2.98
C TYR A 78 -16.13 -8.36 -2.46
N ARG A 79 -17.33 -8.67 -1.97
CA ARG A 79 -18.23 -7.68 -1.38
C ARG A 79 -17.59 -7.07 -0.13
N ASN A 80 -17.74 -5.76 0.02
CA ASN A 80 -17.13 -5.01 1.11
C ASN A 80 -17.33 -5.70 2.45
N ARG A 81 -16.23 -6.00 3.11
CA ARG A 81 -16.15 -6.61 4.45
C ARG A 81 -16.83 -8.00 4.57
N ASP A 82 -17.14 -8.65 3.47
CA ASP A 82 -17.75 -9.99 3.47
C ASP A 82 -16.66 -11.06 3.43
N MET A 83 -16.36 -11.61 4.60
CA MET A 83 -15.29 -12.61 4.74
C MET A 83 -15.65 -13.98 4.15
N ALA A 84 -16.92 -14.28 3.97
CA ALA A 84 -17.34 -15.50 3.27
C ALA A 84 -17.10 -15.34 1.76
N ASP A 85 -17.44 -14.18 1.21
CA ASP A 85 -17.17 -13.88 -0.20
C ASP A 85 -15.65 -13.77 -0.46
N LEU A 86 -14.86 -13.15 0.45
CA LEU A 86 -13.40 -13.14 0.35
C LEU A 86 -12.84 -14.58 0.26
N ALA A 87 -13.29 -15.48 1.11
CA ALA A 87 -12.85 -16.87 1.07
C ALA A 87 -13.21 -17.55 -0.27
N ALA A 88 -14.43 -17.34 -0.77
CA ALA A 88 -14.86 -17.87 -2.07
C ALA A 88 -13.99 -17.32 -3.24
N GLN A 89 -13.63 -16.04 -3.22
CA GLN A 89 -12.77 -15.45 -4.24
C GLN A 89 -11.33 -15.97 -4.16
N LEU A 90 -10.80 -16.24 -2.97
CA LEU A 90 -9.48 -16.87 -2.77
C LEU A 90 -9.47 -18.32 -3.29
N GLU A 91 -10.53 -19.08 -3.04
CA GLU A 91 -10.71 -20.43 -3.60
C GLU A 91 -10.79 -20.39 -5.13
N ALA A 92 -11.55 -19.45 -5.69
CA ALA A 92 -11.66 -19.26 -7.14
C ALA A 92 -10.31 -18.88 -7.76
N ALA A 93 -9.52 -18.01 -7.12
CA ALA A 93 -8.18 -17.66 -7.57
C ALA A 93 -7.24 -18.87 -7.55
N THR A 94 -7.32 -19.71 -6.52
CA THR A 94 -6.55 -20.95 -6.42
C THR A 94 -6.96 -21.94 -7.51
N ALA A 95 -8.27 -22.15 -7.72
CA ALA A 95 -8.80 -23.02 -8.77
C ALA A 95 -8.43 -22.54 -10.19
N ALA A 96 -8.28 -21.23 -10.38
CA ALA A 96 -7.77 -20.62 -11.62
C ALA A 96 -6.25 -20.78 -11.80
N GLY A 97 -5.55 -21.46 -10.88
CA GLY A 97 -4.11 -21.71 -10.95
C GLY A 97 -3.27 -20.47 -10.69
N ALA A 98 -3.72 -19.56 -9.82
CA ALA A 98 -2.92 -18.40 -9.44
C ALA A 98 -1.67 -18.83 -8.66
N ARG A 99 -0.49 -18.39 -9.14
CA ARG A 99 0.80 -18.67 -8.49
C ARG A 99 0.92 -17.90 -7.17
N HIS A 100 0.69 -16.59 -7.21
CA HIS A 100 0.63 -15.72 -6.05
C HIS A 100 -0.74 -15.04 -5.97
N LYS A 101 -1.17 -14.76 -4.76
CA LYS A 101 -2.44 -14.07 -4.48
C LYS A 101 -2.13 -12.84 -3.63
N LEU A 102 -2.67 -11.68 -3.99
CA LEU A 102 -2.59 -10.45 -3.23
C LEU A 102 -4.00 -9.98 -2.88
N ILE A 103 -4.32 -9.96 -1.59
CA ILE A 103 -5.53 -9.30 -1.09
C ILE A 103 -5.22 -7.82 -0.92
N VAL A 104 -6.12 -6.96 -1.38
CA VAL A 104 -5.99 -5.51 -1.20
C VAL A 104 -7.28 -4.88 -0.68
N THR A 105 -7.15 -4.02 0.33
CA THR A 105 -8.27 -3.30 0.95
C THR A 105 -7.84 -1.91 1.40
N ASP A 106 -8.78 -0.94 1.37
CA ASP A 106 -8.64 0.26 2.20
C ASP A 106 -8.70 -0.17 3.69
N GLY A 107 -7.94 0.49 4.55
CA GLY A 107 -8.04 0.32 6.00
C GLY A 107 -9.30 0.99 6.55
N VAL A 108 -9.54 2.23 6.12
CA VAL A 108 -10.79 2.98 6.36
C VAL A 108 -11.36 3.40 5.01
N PHE A 109 -12.60 3.00 4.73
CA PHE A 109 -13.33 3.37 3.51
C PHE A 109 -13.88 4.80 3.66
N SER A 110 -13.30 5.75 2.94
CA SER A 110 -13.49 7.19 3.14
C SER A 110 -14.93 7.68 2.98
N MET A 111 -15.70 7.08 2.07
CA MET A 111 -17.07 7.52 1.79
C MET A 111 -18.08 6.99 2.79
N ASP A 112 -17.81 5.85 3.42
CA ASP A 112 -18.75 5.13 4.26
C ASP A 112 -18.31 5.10 5.74
N GLY A 113 -17.05 5.40 6.03
CA GLY A 113 -16.48 5.35 7.38
C GLY A 113 -16.30 3.92 7.93
N PHE A 114 -16.42 2.90 7.10
CA PHE A 114 -16.19 1.53 7.53
C PHE A 114 -14.70 1.26 7.76
N ILE A 115 -14.40 0.45 8.77
CA ILE A 115 -13.05 -0.06 9.05
C ILE A 115 -12.98 -1.48 8.49
N ALA A 116 -11.91 -1.81 7.79
CA ALA A 116 -11.66 -3.15 7.28
C ALA A 116 -11.45 -4.16 8.43
N PRO A 117 -12.04 -5.37 8.36
CA PRO A 117 -11.84 -6.41 9.36
C PRO A 117 -10.48 -7.11 9.15
N LEU A 118 -9.37 -6.37 9.39
CA LEU A 118 -8.02 -6.81 9.02
C LEU A 118 -7.62 -8.13 9.68
N ARG A 119 -8.07 -8.40 10.93
CA ARG A 119 -7.76 -9.67 11.60
C ARG A 119 -8.32 -10.85 10.81
N GLU A 120 -9.59 -10.77 10.42
CA GLU A 120 -10.25 -11.83 9.65
C GLU A 120 -9.69 -11.92 8.22
N ILE A 121 -9.29 -10.80 7.63
CA ILE A 121 -8.61 -10.78 6.31
C ILE A 121 -7.28 -11.52 6.40
N CYS A 122 -6.45 -11.23 7.39
CA CYS A 122 -5.19 -11.93 7.63
C CYS A 122 -5.41 -13.43 7.88
N ASP A 123 -6.45 -13.80 8.66
CA ASP A 123 -6.79 -15.22 8.90
C ASP A 123 -7.17 -15.96 7.60
N ARG A 124 -7.76 -15.27 6.61
CA ARG A 124 -8.02 -15.83 5.29
C ARG A 124 -6.75 -15.87 4.44
N ALA A 125 -5.92 -14.82 4.52
CA ALA A 125 -4.64 -14.76 3.82
C ALA A 125 -3.73 -15.94 4.20
N ASP A 126 -3.54 -16.20 5.49
CA ASP A 126 -2.72 -17.31 5.99
C ASP A 126 -3.19 -18.67 5.49
N ARG A 127 -4.52 -18.91 5.46
CA ARG A 127 -5.09 -20.19 4.99
C ARG A 127 -4.92 -20.43 3.50
N HIS A 128 -4.78 -19.35 2.72
CA HIS A 128 -4.71 -19.42 1.26
C HIS A 128 -3.34 -19.04 0.70
N ASP A 129 -2.33 -18.88 1.55
CA ASP A 129 -0.99 -18.42 1.17
C ASP A 129 -1.06 -17.16 0.29
N ALA A 130 -1.70 -16.13 0.83
CA ALA A 130 -1.91 -14.85 0.14
C ALA A 130 -1.23 -13.72 0.90
N LEU A 131 -0.67 -12.77 0.16
CA LEU A 131 -0.15 -11.51 0.69
C LEU A 131 -1.30 -10.54 1.00
N VAL A 132 -1.07 -9.62 1.94
CA VAL A 132 -2.04 -8.59 2.31
C VAL A 132 -1.45 -7.20 2.10
N MET A 133 -2.17 -6.37 1.33
CA MET A 133 -1.90 -4.94 1.18
C MET A 133 -3.05 -4.13 1.76
N VAL A 134 -2.72 -3.11 2.55
CA VAL A 134 -3.66 -2.15 3.12
C VAL A 134 -3.34 -0.75 2.64
N ASP A 135 -4.31 -0.03 2.07
CA ASP A 135 -4.23 1.42 1.90
C ASP A 135 -4.77 2.10 3.15
N ASP A 136 -3.86 2.71 3.91
CA ASP A 136 -4.18 3.31 5.21
C ASP A 136 -4.24 4.85 5.17
N SER A 137 -4.44 5.41 3.98
CA SER A 137 -4.49 6.85 3.71
C SER A 137 -5.50 7.61 4.56
N HIS A 138 -6.55 6.94 5.07
CA HIS A 138 -7.60 7.52 5.90
C HIS A 138 -7.50 7.14 7.39
N ALA A 139 -6.38 6.55 7.83
CA ALA A 139 -6.20 6.11 9.21
C ALA A 139 -4.82 6.43 9.79
N VAL A 140 -3.76 6.34 8.97
CA VAL A 140 -2.40 6.63 9.41
C VAL A 140 -2.28 8.08 9.88
N GLY A 141 -1.59 8.27 10.99
CA GLY A 141 -1.41 9.56 11.67
C GLY A 141 -2.29 9.76 12.89
N PHE A 142 -3.39 9.00 13.06
CA PHE A 142 -4.28 9.17 14.22
C PHE A 142 -4.93 7.87 14.74
N MET A 143 -5.04 6.83 13.91
CA MET A 143 -5.70 5.59 14.32
C MET A 143 -4.69 4.61 14.90
N GLY A 144 -5.11 3.83 15.89
CA GLY A 144 -4.24 2.96 16.68
C GLY A 144 -3.69 3.66 17.92
N ALA A 145 -2.99 2.93 18.77
CA ALA A 145 -2.47 3.45 20.05
C ALA A 145 -1.38 4.52 19.87
N THR A 146 -0.62 4.43 18.78
CA THR A 146 0.49 5.35 18.44
C THR A 146 0.29 6.05 17.09
N GLY A 147 -0.91 5.94 16.49
CA GLY A 147 -1.22 6.59 15.22
C GLY A 147 -0.73 5.85 13.98
N ARG A 148 -0.31 4.59 14.11
CA ARG A 148 0.24 3.80 12.99
C ARG A 148 -0.81 3.24 12.03
N GLY A 149 -2.09 3.51 12.30
CA GLY A 149 -3.18 3.19 11.40
C GLY A 149 -3.97 1.95 11.76
N THR A 150 -4.71 1.43 10.77
CA THR A 150 -5.62 0.29 10.97
C THR A 150 -4.91 -1.03 11.28
N PRO A 151 -3.70 -1.35 10.78
CA PRO A 151 -2.99 -2.55 11.18
C PRO A 151 -2.67 -2.57 12.68
N GLU A 152 -2.22 -1.44 13.24
CA GLU A 152 -2.01 -1.30 14.68
C GLU A 152 -3.33 -1.40 15.45
N HIS A 153 -4.37 -0.69 15.01
CA HIS A 153 -5.69 -0.73 15.63
C HIS A 153 -6.25 -2.17 15.70
N ALA A 154 -6.04 -2.96 14.66
CA ALA A 154 -6.47 -4.36 14.61
C ALA A 154 -5.51 -5.33 15.32
N GLY A 155 -4.30 -4.89 15.69
CA GLY A 155 -3.25 -5.73 16.29
C GLY A 155 -2.73 -6.80 15.33
N VAL A 156 -2.48 -6.42 14.06
CA VAL A 156 -2.02 -7.32 12.99
C VAL A 156 -0.89 -6.70 12.15
N SER A 157 -0.18 -5.71 12.67
CA SER A 157 0.88 -5.01 11.92
C SER A 157 1.94 -5.94 11.35
N ASP A 158 2.27 -7.02 12.06
CA ASP A 158 3.23 -8.05 11.67
C ASP A 158 2.72 -9.02 10.59
N ARG A 159 1.45 -8.93 10.22
CA ARG A 159 0.78 -9.79 9.24
C ARG A 159 0.43 -9.05 7.94
N ILE A 160 0.78 -7.76 7.84
CA ILE A 160 0.57 -6.95 6.64
C ILE A 160 1.87 -6.89 5.86
N ASP A 161 1.84 -7.35 4.61
CA ASP A 161 3.03 -7.38 3.74
C ASP A 161 3.35 -6.00 3.15
N LEU A 162 2.31 -5.21 2.86
CA LEU A 162 2.42 -3.87 2.28
C LEU A 162 1.39 -2.92 2.89
N ASN A 163 1.86 -1.72 3.23
CA ASN A 163 1.03 -0.57 3.55
C ASN A 163 1.24 0.52 2.51
N SER A 164 0.19 1.03 1.91
CA SER A 164 0.24 2.31 1.21
C SER A 164 -0.41 3.40 2.04
N GLY A 165 0.02 4.63 1.83
CA GLY A 165 -0.52 5.77 2.56
C GLY A 165 -0.15 7.09 1.92
N THR A 166 -0.82 8.15 2.37
CA THR A 166 -0.61 9.52 1.88
C THR A 166 0.02 10.40 2.96
N LEU A 167 0.86 11.33 2.50
CA LEU A 167 1.41 12.42 3.30
C LEU A 167 0.57 13.71 3.18
N GLY A 168 -0.58 13.64 2.53
CA GLY A 168 -1.47 14.78 2.26
C GLY A 168 -2.80 14.74 3.02
N LYS A 169 -2.88 14.01 4.13
CA LYS A 169 -4.06 13.93 5.01
C LYS A 169 -3.69 14.08 6.48
N ALA A 170 -4.11 13.17 7.35
CA ALA A 170 -3.81 13.24 8.79
C ALA A 170 -2.31 13.09 9.08
N LEU A 171 -1.63 12.19 8.42
CA LEU A 171 -0.17 12.17 8.41
C LEU A 171 0.30 13.27 7.42
N GLY A 172 0.54 14.46 7.95
CA GLY A 172 0.64 15.68 7.17
C GLY A 172 2.03 16.00 6.66
N GLY A 173 2.13 16.39 5.41
CA GLY A 173 3.29 16.97 4.76
C GLY A 173 2.87 17.88 3.62
N ALA A 174 1.59 17.93 3.35
CA ALA A 174 0.83 18.60 2.31
C ALA A 174 0.58 17.74 1.06
N SER A 175 1.50 16.90 0.64
CA SER A 175 1.32 15.99 -0.50
C SER A 175 2.31 14.83 -0.42
N GLY A 176 2.21 13.90 -1.36
CA GLY A 176 3.06 12.73 -1.42
C GLY A 176 2.32 11.46 -1.00
N GLY A 177 2.95 10.34 -1.31
CA GLY A 177 2.49 9.03 -0.91
C GLY A 177 3.68 8.10 -0.72
N TYR A 178 3.39 6.94 -0.16
CA TYR A 178 4.41 5.93 0.08
C TYR A 178 3.84 4.51 -0.05
N VAL A 179 4.73 3.57 -0.26
CA VAL A 179 4.52 2.14 0.00
C VAL A 179 5.57 1.69 0.99
N SER A 180 5.14 1.03 2.05
CA SER A 180 5.99 0.55 3.14
C SER A 180 5.69 -0.91 3.42
N GLY A 181 6.70 -1.73 3.66
CA GLY A 181 6.52 -3.16 3.90
C GLY A 181 7.81 -3.96 3.81
N ARG A 182 7.71 -5.18 3.28
CA ARG A 182 8.84 -6.10 3.16
C ARG A 182 9.91 -5.54 2.22
N SER A 183 11.16 -5.64 2.63
CA SER A 183 12.30 -5.05 1.91
C SER A 183 12.41 -5.55 0.47
N GLU A 184 12.16 -6.84 0.20
CA GLU A 184 12.25 -7.43 -1.13
C GLU A 184 11.24 -6.81 -2.09
N ILE A 185 10.02 -6.55 -1.60
CA ILE A 185 8.96 -5.93 -2.39
C ILE A 185 9.31 -4.46 -2.68
N VAL A 186 9.73 -3.72 -1.66
CA VAL A 186 10.10 -2.30 -1.80
C VAL A 186 11.28 -2.14 -2.76
N GLN A 187 12.29 -3.02 -2.69
CA GLN A 187 13.41 -3.01 -3.62
C GLN A 187 12.97 -3.30 -5.07
N LEU A 188 12.03 -4.23 -5.27
CA LEU A 188 11.47 -4.47 -6.61
C LEU A 188 10.72 -3.25 -7.15
N LEU A 189 9.93 -2.57 -6.29
CA LEU A 189 9.26 -1.32 -6.66
C LEU A 189 10.27 -0.23 -7.08
N ARG A 190 11.38 -0.08 -6.35
CA ARG A 190 12.45 0.89 -6.69
C ARG A 190 13.03 0.66 -8.08
N GLN A 191 13.11 -0.58 -8.51
CA GLN A 191 13.73 -0.95 -9.79
C GLN A 191 12.74 -0.93 -10.96
N ARG A 192 11.45 -1.12 -10.73
CA ARG A 192 10.50 -1.42 -11.80
C ARG A 192 9.21 -0.60 -11.78
N SER A 193 8.85 0.06 -10.65
CA SER A 193 7.62 0.83 -10.56
C SER A 193 7.69 2.08 -11.46
N ARG A 194 6.88 2.10 -12.50
CA ARG A 194 6.91 3.17 -13.51
C ARG A 194 6.59 4.55 -12.93
N PRO A 195 5.59 4.74 -12.06
CA PRO A 195 5.36 6.03 -11.42
C PRO A 195 6.55 6.50 -10.58
N TYR A 196 7.27 5.60 -9.92
CA TYR A 196 8.50 5.94 -9.21
C TYR A 196 9.62 6.36 -10.16
N LEU A 197 9.87 5.58 -11.21
CA LEU A 197 10.99 5.80 -12.12
C LEU A 197 10.83 7.06 -12.96
N PHE A 198 9.61 7.32 -13.47
CA PHE A 198 9.37 8.29 -14.53
C PHE A 198 8.60 9.54 -14.09
N SER A 199 8.08 9.59 -12.87
CA SER A 199 7.53 10.82 -12.30
C SER A 199 8.59 11.59 -11.51
N ASN A 200 8.34 12.87 -11.28
CA ASN A 200 9.23 13.68 -10.46
C ASN A 200 9.25 13.20 -9.01
N THR A 201 10.41 13.34 -8.38
CA THR A 201 10.59 13.12 -6.94
C THR A 201 9.66 14.03 -6.14
N LEU A 202 9.21 13.56 -4.99
CA LEU A 202 8.56 14.40 -4.00
C LEU A 202 9.40 15.66 -3.71
N ALA A 203 8.76 16.83 -3.67
CA ALA A 203 9.49 18.07 -3.42
C ALA A 203 10.23 18.01 -2.07
N PRO A 204 11.51 18.42 -2.00
CA PRO A 204 12.31 18.35 -0.77
C PRO A 204 11.67 19.07 0.43
N VAL A 205 10.96 20.18 0.19
CA VAL A 205 10.23 20.88 1.25
C VAL A 205 9.10 20.03 1.84
N ILE A 206 8.43 19.23 1.02
CA ILE A 206 7.40 18.30 1.49
C ILE A 206 8.05 17.15 2.29
N ALA A 207 9.16 16.62 1.83
CA ALA A 207 9.90 15.59 2.55
C ALA A 207 10.35 16.12 3.94
N ALA A 208 10.88 17.34 4.01
CA ALA A 208 11.29 17.98 5.27
C ALA A 208 10.10 18.18 6.22
N THR A 209 8.96 18.68 5.71
CA THR A 209 7.76 18.89 6.51
C THR A 209 7.19 17.56 7.02
N SER A 210 7.15 16.53 6.17
CA SER A 210 6.68 15.19 6.58
C SER A 210 7.52 14.58 7.68
N ARG A 211 8.85 14.75 7.64
CA ARG A 211 9.75 14.32 8.70
C ARG A 211 9.49 15.04 10.03
N GLU A 212 9.18 16.32 9.97
CA GLU A 212 8.86 17.09 11.18
C GLU A 212 7.54 16.63 11.83
N VAL A 213 6.57 16.20 11.02
CA VAL A 213 5.30 15.64 11.52
C VAL A 213 5.48 14.27 12.17
N LEU A 214 6.48 13.49 11.75
CA LEU A 214 6.76 12.16 12.31
C LEU A 214 7.53 12.20 13.66
N ARG A 215 8.06 13.37 14.08
CA ARG A 215 8.77 13.59 15.35
C ARG A 215 7.83 13.80 16.52
#